data_1f6cb50056f34fd5e0fdb256888b1114
#
_entry.id   1f6cb50056f34fd5e0fdb256888b1114
#
_cell.length_a   1.000
_cell.length_b   1.000
_cell.length_c   1.000
_cell.angle_alpha   90.00
_cell.angle_beta   90.00
_cell.angle_gamma   90.00
#
_symmetry.space_group_name_H-M   'P 1'
#
loop_
_entity.id
_entity.type
_entity.pdbx_description
1 polymer ?
#
loop_
_entity_poly.entity_id
_entity_poly.type
_entity_poly.pdbx_seq_one_letter_code
_entity_poly.pdbx_strand_id
1 'polypeptide(L)'
;MFAIWVNSSLAQNTFQLWNFNAKPGMEDAISQLAENHWGNAKFKSGGIQVERYGHGDEPWSHRIILFGEVGKIGREEEDTKEFEWELFIQKLNHFIEEWGSSCAGRFMSIEGGSWVDFPYVQIYNLKLNDPTAFKSAHDKIVKQTAKTRGERPIAFGSYDIGGGENISHWVAVGSSDFSDRISQMALNEQYEKEWAEWSENNGGASIPSNYTIQVLAAFPNK
;
A
#
# COMPACT_ATOMS: atom_id res chain seq x y z
N MET A 1 3.78 -3.66 -45.06
CA MET A 1 4.12 -2.85 -43.87
C MET A 1 3.40 -3.46 -42.67
N PHE A 2 4.10 -4.32 -41.90
CA PHE A 2 3.51 -4.99 -40.75
C PHE A 2 3.63 -4.05 -39.53
N ALA A 3 2.50 -3.59 -39.00
CA ALA A 3 2.48 -2.86 -37.75
C ALA A 3 2.78 -3.83 -36.59
N ILE A 4 3.96 -3.73 -36.03
CA ILE A 4 4.31 -4.42 -34.77
C ILE A 4 3.57 -3.69 -33.69
N TRP A 5 2.48 -4.32 -33.19
CA TRP A 5 1.85 -3.94 -31.93
C TRP A 5 2.84 -4.31 -30.82
N VAL A 6 3.58 -3.33 -30.34
CA VAL A 6 4.31 -3.46 -29.09
C VAL A 6 3.25 -3.41 -27.99
N ASN A 7 2.81 -4.59 -27.53
CA ASN A 7 2.16 -4.72 -26.23
C ASN A 7 3.21 -4.34 -25.19
N SER A 8 3.25 -3.09 -24.79
CA SER A 8 3.87 -2.72 -23.52
C SER A 8 3.01 -3.37 -22.42
N SER A 9 3.36 -4.61 -22.03
CA SER A 9 2.89 -5.15 -20.76
C SER A 9 3.38 -4.18 -19.69
N LEU A 10 2.47 -3.37 -19.14
CA LEU A 10 2.76 -2.62 -17.93
C LEU A 10 3.27 -3.65 -16.92
N ALA A 11 4.52 -3.51 -16.50
CA ALA A 11 5.10 -4.41 -15.51
C ALA A 11 4.16 -4.42 -14.29
N GLN A 12 3.64 -5.59 -13.97
CA GLN A 12 2.68 -5.74 -12.87
C GLN A 12 3.43 -5.57 -11.55
N ASN A 13 3.06 -4.56 -10.77
CA ASN A 13 3.61 -4.34 -9.45
C ASN A 13 3.00 -5.30 -8.43
N THR A 14 3.83 -5.78 -7.53
CA THR A 14 3.48 -6.68 -6.42
C THR A 14 3.97 -6.11 -5.10
N PHE A 15 3.46 -6.66 -3.99
CA PHE A 15 3.94 -6.35 -2.65
C PHE A 15 3.98 -7.59 -1.77
N GLN A 16 4.82 -7.53 -0.75
CA GLN A 16 4.85 -8.42 0.40
C GLN A 16 4.80 -7.56 1.66
N LEU A 17 4.02 -7.99 2.65
CA LEU A 17 3.75 -7.22 3.87
C LEU A 17 3.90 -8.12 5.09
N TRP A 18 4.55 -7.62 6.13
CA TRP A 18 4.73 -8.28 7.42
C TRP A 18 4.28 -7.36 8.54
N ASN A 19 3.32 -7.83 9.32
CA ASN A 19 2.81 -7.13 10.49
C ASN A 19 3.60 -7.48 11.74
N PHE A 20 3.66 -6.57 12.70
CA PHE A 20 4.26 -6.81 13.99
C PHE A 20 3.78 -5.83 15.06
N ASN A 21 3.99 -6.18 16.32
CA ASN A 21 3.86 -5.29 17.46
C ASN A 21 5.25 -4.81 17.90
N ALA A 22 5.45 -3.49 17.88
CA ALA A 22 6.64 -2.89 18.46
C ALA A 22 6.54 -2.91 20.00
N LYS A 23 7.66 -3.10 20.68
CA LYS A 23 7.73 -2.88 22.14
C LYS A 23 7.45 -1.40 22.42
N PRO A 24 6.71 -1.09 23.48
CA PRO A 24 6.42 0.29 23.85
C PRO A 24 7.68 1.17 23.93
N GLY A 25 7.68 2.30 23.24
CA GLY A 25 8.77 3.25 23.17
C GLY A 25 9.91 2.90 22.21
N MET A 26 9.73 1.85 21.36
CA MET A 26 10.73 1.43 20.37
C MET A 26 10.40 1.86 18.94
N GLU A 27 9.33 2.59 18.72
CA GLU A 27 8.83 2.99 17.40
C GLU A 27 9.88 3.80 16.61
N ASP A 28 10.49 4.80 17.25
CA ASP A 28 11.53 5.62 16.62
C ASP A 28 12.80 4.80 16.35
N ALA A 29 13.13 3.87 17.24
CA ALA A 29 14.30 3.00 17.07
C ALA A 29 14.14 2.06 15.85
N ILE A 30 12.92 1.60 15.55
CA ILE A 30 12.62 0.79 14.37
C ILE A 30 12.84 1.62 13.09
N SER A 31 12.34 2.85 13.05
CA SER A 31 12.53 3.75 11.90
C SER A 31 14.01 4.08 11.69
N GLN A 32 14.75 4.35 12.77
CA GLN A 32 16.19 4.61 12.70
C GLN A 32 17.00 3.38 12.25
N LEU A 33 16.61 2.17 12.71
CA LEU A 33 17.23 0.93 12.26
C LEU A 33 16.99 0.71 10.76
N ALA A 34 15.76 0.97 10.30
CA ALA A 34 15.39 0.89 8.89
C ALA A 34 16.21 1.87 8.04
N GLU A 35 16.36 3.13 8.48
CA GLU A 35 17.18 4.14 7.80
C GLU A 35 18.65 3.68 7.70
N ASN A 36 19.22 3.17 8.79
CA ASN A 36 20.61 2.70 8.80
C ASN A 36 20.83 1.50 7.88
N HIS A 37 19.79 0.69 7.64
CA HIS A 37 19.91 -0.51 6.82
C HIS A 37 19.54 -0.27 5.35
N TRP A 38 18.50 0.53 5.08
CA TRP A 38 17.97 0.74 3.73
C TRP A 38 18.19 2.14 3.16
N GLY A 39 18.63 3.11 3.96
CA GLY A 39 18.78 4.50 3.51
C GLY A 39 19.66 4.69 2.28
N ASN A 40 20.65 3.83 2.09
CA ASN A 40 21.52 3.80 0.91
C ASN A 40 21.35 2.54 0.04
N ALA A 41 20.36 1.70 0.34
CA ALA A 41 20.13 0.47 -0.43
C ALA A 41 19.65 0.78 -1.84
N LYS A 42 20.08 -0.03 -2.80
CA LYS A 42 19.60 0.00 -4.18
C LYS A 42 18.61 -1.15 -4.37
N PHE A 43 17.43 -0.83 -4.86
CA PHE A 43 16.40 -1.82 -5.18
C PHE A 43 16.37 -2.07 -6.68
N LYS A 44 16.07 -3.30 -7.09
CA LYS A 44 15.86 -3.66 -8.52
C LYS A 44 14.66 -2.94 -9.10
N SER A 45 13.62 -2.74 -8.28
CA SER A 45 12.45 -1.90 -8.56
C SER A 45 11.72 -1.59 -7.26
N GLY A 46 10.81 -0.61 -7.29
CA GLY A 46 9.96 -0.30 -6.16
C GLY A 46 10.71 0.18 -4.92
N GLY A 47 10.65 -0.55 -3.82
CA GLY A 47 11.28 -0.17 -2.57
C GLY A 47 10.67 -0.86 -1.35
N ILE A 48 10.98 -0.31 -0.18
CA ILE A 48 10.49 -0.78 1.11
C ILE A 48 9.98 0.40 1.94
N GLN A 49 8.96 0.17 2.75
CA GLN A 49 8.44 1.15 3.70
C GLN A 49 8.25 0.52 5.07
N VAL A 50 8.41 1.33 6.11
CA VAL A 50 8.01 1.05 7.48
C VAL A 50 6.82 1.93 7.79
N GLU A 51 5.75 1.33 8.27
CA GLU A 51 4.48 1.99 8.48
C GLU A 51 3.94 1.69 9.88
N ARG A 52 3.22 2.65 10.47
CA ARG A 52 2.53 2.51 11.75
C ARG A 52 1.02 2.49 11.52
N TYR A 53 0.31 1.58 12.19
CA TYR A 53 -1.14 1.58 12.23
C TYR A 53 -1.66 2.78 13.05
N GLY A 54 -2.75 3.37 12.60
CA GLY A 54 -3.41 4.50 13.25
C GLY A 54 -4.80 4.14 13.75
N HIS A 55 -5.85 4.65 13.10
CA HIS A 55 -7.23 4.37 13.45
C HIS A 55 -7.69 3.05 12.80
N GLY A 56 -8.53 2.30 13.48
CA GLY A 56 -9.11 1.02 13.07
C GLY A 56 -8.88 -0.08 14.10
N ASP A 57 -9.39 -1.28 13.81
CA ASP A 57 -9.36 -2.42 14.74
C ASP A 57 -8.24 -3.43 14.40
N GLU A 58 -7.21 -3.00 13.67
CA GLU A 58 -6.06 -3.87 13.38
C GLU A 58 -5.29 -4.19 14.66
N PRO A 59 -4.95 -5.47 14.92
CA PRO A 59 -4.30 -5.87 16.18
C PRO A 59 -2.81 -5.52 16.23
N TRP A 60 -2.26 -5.01 15.12
CA TRP A 60 -0.84 -4.74 14.95
C TRP A 60 -0.53 -3.26 15.13
N SER A 61 0.66 -2.96 15.63
CA SER A 61 1.12 -1.59 15.77
C SER A 61 1.84 -1.08 14.52
N HIS A 62 2.56 -1.97 13.80
CA HIS A 62 3.41 -1.61 12.67
C HIS A 62 3.37 -2.69 11.58
N ARG A 63 3.87 -2.30 10.39
CA ARG A 63 4.14 -3.23 9.30
C ARG A 63 5.33 -2.77 8.45
N ILE A 64 5.95 -3.72 7.78
CA ILE A 64 6.93 -3.49 6.72
C ILE A 64 6.29 -3.94 5.42
N ILE A 65 6.37 -3.12 4.38
CA ILE A 65 5.93 -3.46 3.03
C ILE A 65 7.11 -3.35 2.06
N LEU A 66 7.38 -4.43 1.36
CA LEU A 66 8.31 -4.49 0.22
C LEU A 66 7.48 -4.56 -1.05
N PHE A 67 7.76 -3.68 -2.01
CA PHE A 67 6.97 -3.58 -3.25
C PHE A 67 7.89 -3.37 -4.46
N GLY A 68 7.38 -3.72 -5.65
CA GLY A 68 8.11 -3.54 -6.91
C GLY A 68 7.50 -4.34 -8.05
N GLU A 69 8.15 -4.32 -9.21
CA GLU A 69 7.76 -5.09 -10.38
C GLU A 69 7.89 -6.61 -10.11
N VAL A 70 6.94 -7.39 -10.60
CA VAL A 70 7.01 -8.86 -10.54
C VAL A 70 8.33 -9.34 -11.16
N GLY A 71 9.06 -10.16 -10.42
CA GLY A 71 10.38 -10.69 -10.82
C GLY A 71 11.56 -9.74 -10.60
N LYS A 72 11.31 -8.49 -10.14
CA LYS A 72 12.37 -7.51 -9.82
C LYS A 72 12.22 -6.93 -8.40
N ILE A 73 11.46 -7.57 -7.55
CA ILE A 73 11.30 -7.13 -6.17
C ILE A 73 12.60 -7.42 -5.37
N GLY A 74 12.97 -6.50 -4.48
CA GLY A 74 14.14 -6.67 -3.60
C GLY A 74 15.35 -5.83 -4.01
N ARG A 75 16.43 -5.99 -3.23
CA ARG A 75 17.69 -5.26 -3.42
C ARG A 75 18.49 -5.81 -4.60
N GLU A 76 19.36 -4.94 -5.17
CA GLU A 76 20.39 -5.37 -6.11
C GLU A 76 21.36 -6.35 -5.43
N GLU A 77 21.80 -7.38 -6.17
CA GLU A 77 22.68 -8.42 -5.60
C GLU A 77 24.04 -7.88 -5.16
N GLU A 78 24.58 -6.91 -5.92
CA GLU A 78 25.86 -6.26 -5.62
C GLU A 78 25.82 -5.43 -4.33
N ASP A 79 24.61 -5.05 -3.89
CA ASP A 79 24.40 -4.22 -2.70
C ASP A 79 24.08 -5.02 -1.44
N THR A 80 24.09 -6.37 -1.54
CA THR A 80 23.68 -7.25 -0.43
C THR A 80 24.85 -8.11 0.03
N LYS A 81 25.31 -7.89 1.28
CA LYS A 81 26.25 -8.81 1.92
C LYS A 81 25.48 -9.95 2.60
N GLU A 82 26.00 -11.17 2.49
CA GLU A 82 25.33 -12.41 2.88
C GLU A 82 24.74 -12.40 4.30
N PHE A 83 25.38 -11.73 5.25
CA PHE A 83 24.95 -11.71 6.67
C PHE A 83 24.20 -10.42 7.09
N GLU A 84 24.04 -9.44 6.21
CA GLU A 84 23.41 -8.15 6.58
C GLU A 84 21.93 -8.30 6.90
N TRP A 85 21.24 -9.19 6.18
CA TRP A 85 19.83 -9.47 6.44
C TRP A 85 19.62 -10.11 7.82
N GLU A 86 20.37 -11.14 8.14
CA GLU A 86 20.28 -11.82 9.42
C GLU A 86 20.60 -10.88 10.58
N LEU A 87 21.60 -10.02 10.42
CA LEU A 87 21.96 -9.03 11.42
C LEU A 87 20.86 -7.96 11.58
N PHE A 88 20.24 -7.54 10.49
CA PHE A 88 19.09 -6.63 10.53
C PHE A 88 17.93 -7.25 11.30
N ILE A 89 17.54 -8.48 10.97
CA ILE A 89 16.45 -9.19 11.66
C ILE A 89 16.76 -9.41 13.14
N GLN A 90 18.00 -9.78 13.49
CA GLN A 90 18.40 -9.89 14.90
C GLN A 90 18.23 -8.58 15.64
N LYS A 91 18.67 -7.45 15.08
CA LYS A 91 18.49 -6.13 15.66
C LYS A 91 17.01 -5.75 15.77
N LEU A 92 16.24 -5.97 14.72
CA LEU A 92 14.82 -5.68 14.68
C LEU A 92 14.05 -6.45 15.76
N ASN A 93 14.39 -7.72 16.00
CA ASN A 93 13.78 -8.55 17.02
C ASN A 93 13.97 -8.01 18.47
N HIS A 94 14.97 -7.19 18.71
CA HIS A 94 15.10 -6.51 20.02
C HIS A 94 14.02 -5.46 20.24
N PHE A 95 13.47 -4.88 19.17
CA PHE A 95 12.45 -3.81 19.20
C PHE A 95 11.03 -4.33 18.99
N ILE A 96 10.89 -5.55 18.51
CA ILE A 96 9.58 -6.20 18.27
C ILE A 96 9.20 -7.04 19.49
N GLU A 97 7.94 -6.93 19.90
CA GLU A 97 7.33 -7.77 20.91
C GLU A 97 6.85 -9.08 20.30
N GLU A 98 6.17 -8.97 19.14
CA GLU A 98 5.54 -10.09 18.47
C GLU A 98 5.49 -9.84 16.95
N TRP A 99 5.84 -10.87 16.16
CA TRP A 99 5.57 -10.91 14.72
C TRP A 99 4.14 -11.35 14.47
N GLY A 100 3.49 -10.65 13.55
CA GLY A 100 2.12 -10.88 13.17
C GLY A 100 1.93 -11.65 11.87
N SER A 101 0.73 -11.51 11.31
CA SER A 101 0.40 -12.05 10.01
C SER A 101 1.21 -11.42 8.89
N SER A 102 1.34 -12.13 7.79
CA SER A 102 1.92 -11.62 6.55
C SER A 102 0.96 -11.85 5.38
N CYS A 103 1.06 -11.00 4.38
CA CYS A 103 0.31 -11.19 3.14
C CYS A 103 1.13 -10.70 1.94
N ALA A 104 0.69 -11.13 0.75
CA ALA A 104 1.25 -10.68 -0.51
C ALA A 104 0.14 -10.51 -1.55
N GLY A 105 0.38 -9.64 -2.52
CA GLY A 105 -0.60 -9.36 -3.55
C GLY A 105 -0.06 -8.48 -4.66
N ARG A 106 -0.99 -7.96 -5.47
CA ARG A 106 -0.67 -7.18 -6.65
C ARG A 106 -1.38 -5.83 -6.63
N PHE A 107 -0.73 -4.85 -7.24
CA PHE A 107 -1.39 -3.61 -7.61
C PHE A 107 -2.12 -3.79 -8.95
N MET A 108 -3.39 -3.40 -9.00
CA MET A 108 -4.24 -3.50 -10.19
C MET A 108 -4.48 -2.13 -10.84
N SER A 109 -4.42 -1.06 -10.07
CA SER A 109 -4.36 0.33 -10.54
C SER A 109 -3.69 1.23 -9.51
N ILE A 110 -3.00 2.26 -10.00
CA ILE A 110 -2.37 3.31 -9.19
C ILE A 110 -2.55 4.61 -9.95
N GLU A 111 -3.05 5.65 -9.26
CA GLU A 111 -3.23 7.00 -9.80
C GLU A 111 -2.75 8.02 -8.77
N GLY A 112 -2.27 9.18 -9.22
CA GLY A 112 -1.84 10.29 -8.39
C GLY A 112 -0.34 10.32 -8.13
N GLY A 113 0.06 11.07 -7.11
CA GLY A 113 1.45 11.35 -6.77
C GLY A 113 2.10 10.32 -5.85
N SER A 114 3.09 10.78 -5.08
CA SER A 114 3.95 9.94 -4.25
C SER A 114 3.34 9.68 -2.87
N TRP A 115 3.40 8.43 -2.40
CA TRP A 115 3.06 8.07 -1.03
C TRP A 115 3.96 8.72 0.04
N VAL A 116 5.14 9.19 -0.35
CA VAL A 116 6.05 9.93 0.56
C VAL A 116 5.49 11.33 0.85
N ASP A 117 4.88 11.97 -0.14
CA ASP A 117 4.27 13.29 0.00
C ASP A 117 2.89 13.23 0.69
N PHE A 118 2.26 12.05 0.68
CA PHE A 118 0.95 11.78 1.26
C PHE A 118 1.03 10.58 2.21
N PRO A 119 1.76 10.70 3.34
CA PRO A 119 2.12 9.57 4.20
C PRO A 119 0.99 9.05 5.08
N TYR A 120 -0.13 9.76 5.18
CA TYR A 120 -1.32 9.32 5.91
C TYR A 120 -2.26 8.58 4.97
N VAL A 121 -2.35 7.26 5.10
CA VAL A 121 -3.06 6.42 4.13
C VAL A 121 -4.23 5.70 4.80
N GLN A 122 -5.42 5.82 4.22
CA GLN A 122 -6.56 4.98 4.59
C GLN A 122 -6.64 3.77 3.69
N ILE A 123 -6.72 2.60 4.30
CA ILE A 123 -6.89 1.31 3.63
C ILE A 123 -8.33 0.83 3.84
N TYR A 124 -8.97 0.46 2.75
CA TYR A 124 -10.26 -0.22 2.73
C TYR A 124 -10.04 -1.67 2.31
N ASN A 125 -10.29 -2.61 3.21
CA ASN A 125 -10.31 -4.02 2.89
C ASN A 125 -11.64 -4.38 2.23
N LEU A 126 -11.58 -5.11 1.14
CA LEU A 126 -12.73 -5.36 0.28
C LEU A 126 -12.99 -6.88 0.13
N LYS A 127 -14.28 -7.22 0.13
CA LYS A 127 -14.77 -8.49 -0.41
C LYS A 127 -15.53 -8.17 -1.70
N LEU A 128 -15.03 -8.70 -2.82
CA LEU A 128 -15.60 -8.47 -4.14
C LEU A 128 -16.30 -9.73 -4.67
N ASN A 129 -17.52 -9.58 -5.16
CA ASN A 129 -18.21 -10.64 -5.88
C ASN A 129 -17.79 -10.66 -7.35
N ASP A 130 -17.59 -9.49 -7.97
CA ASP A 130 -17.07 -9.32 -9.33
C ASP A 130 -15.92 -8.33 -9.34
N PRO A 131 -14.65 -8.78 -9.28
CA PRO A 131 -13.48 -7.91 -9.31
C PRO A 131 -13.32 -7.10 -10.61
N THR A 132 -13.83 -7.62 -11.74
CA THR A 132 -13.75 -6.92 -13.03
C THR A 132 -14.71 -5.75 -13.07
N ALA A 133 -15.95 -5.93 -12.65
CA ALA A 133 -16.92 -4.86 -12.51
C ALA A 133 -16.45 -3.82 -11.51
N PHE A 134 -15.91 -4.27 -10.34
CA PHE A 134 -15.35 -3.34 -9.35
C PHE A 134 -14.25 -2.48 -9.93
N LYS A 135 -13.26 -3.09 -10.60
CA LYS A 135 -12.15 -2.34 -11.21
C LYS A 135 -12.64 -1.29 -12.19
N SER A 136 -13.59 -1.64 -13.04
CA SER A 136 -14.16 -0.71 -14.01
C SER A 136 -14.85 0.48 -13.34
N ALA A 137 -15.67 0.23 -12.31
CA ALA A 137 -16.35 1.26 -11.54
C ALA A 137 -15.35 2.12 -10.73
N HIS A 138 -14.33 1.48 -10.12
CA HIS A 138 -13.28 2.15 -9.39
C HIS A 138 -12.48 3.11 -10.28
N ASP A 139 -11.97 2.63 -11.40
CA ASP A 139 -11.20 3.46 -12.33
C ASP A 139 -12.03 4.63 -12.88
N LYS A 140 -13.35 4.45 -13.04
CA LYS A 140 -14.28 5.51 -13.44
C LYS A 140 -14.43 6.58 -12.37
N ILE A 141 -14.75 6.20 -11.12
CA ILE A 141 -14.94 7.16 -10.02
C ILE A 141 -13.64 7.92 -9.70
N VAL A 142 -12.48 7.25 -9.76
CA VAL A 142 -11.17 7.86 -9.58
C VAL A 142 -10.91 8.98 -10.59
N LYS A 143 -11.30 8.80 -11.86
CA LYS A 143 -11.22 9.82 -12.91
C LYS A 143 -12.20 10.94 -12.69
N GLN A 144 -13.44 10.64 -12.34
CA GLN A 144 -14.50 11.64 -12.10
C GLN A 144 -14.17 12.56 -10.92
N THR A 145 -13.52 12.01 -9.86
CA THR A 145 -13.13 12.77 -8.66
C THR A 145 -11.72 13.35 -8.72
N ALA A 146 -10.99 13.20 -9.83
CA ALA A 146 -9.59 13.60 -9.97
C ALA A 146 -9.34 15.07 -9.58
N LYS A 147 -10.28 15.97 -9.89
CA LYS A 147 -10.16 17.41 -9.58
C LYS A 147 -10.06 17.67 -8.07
N THR A 148 -10.86 16.99 -7.25
CA THR A 148 -10.85 17.15 -5.78
C THR A 148 -9.77 16.31 -5.13
N ARG A 149 -9.42 15.16 -5.72
CA ARG A 149 -8.31 14.32 -5.26
C ARG A 149 -6.96 15.05 -5.42
N GLY A 150 -6.78 15.81 -6.49
CA GLY A 150 -5.48 16.41 -6.82
C GLY A 150 -4.41 15.36 -6.98
N GLU A 151 -3.23 15.62 -6.42
CA GLU A 151 -2.06 14.72 -6.47
C GLU A 151 -2.10 13.58 -5.43
N ARG A 152 -3.13 13.48 -4.60
CA ARG A 152 -3.23 12.40 -3.60
C ARG A 152 -3.24 11.05 -4.29
N PRO A 153 -2.35 10.11 -3.91
CA PRO A 153 -2.32 8.79 -4.51
C PRO A 153 -3.55 7.98 -4.10
N ILE A 154 -4.03 7.20 -5.05
CA ILE A 154 -5.02 6.15 -4.83
C ILE A 154 -4.57 4.90 -5.54
N ALA A 155 -4.70 3.75 -4.89
CA ALA A 155 -4.37 2.46 -5.47
C ALA A 155 -5.47 1.45 -5.16
N PHE A 156 -5.64 0.50 -6.07
CA PHE A 156 -6.48 -0.69 -5.93
C PHE A 156 -5.64 -1.93 -6.20
N GLY A 157 -5.83 -2.98 -5.41
CA GLY A 157 -5.09 -4.21 -5.57
C GLY A 157 -5.76 -5.44 -4.97
N SER A 158 -5.13 -6.60 -5.17
CA SER A 158 -5.58 -7.89 -4.64
C SER A 158 -4.67 -8.37 -3.51
N TYR A 159 -5.24 -9.14 -2.58
CA TYR A 159 -4.50 -10.05 -1.72
C TYR A 159 -4.51 -11.43 -2.38
N ASP A 160 -3.36 -11.89 -2.85
CA ASP A 160 -3.23 -13.19 -3.52
C ASP A 160 -2.84 -14.28 -2.52
N ILE A 161 -2.17 -13.90 -1.41
CA ILE A 161 -1.73 -14.77 -0.32
C ILE A 161 -1.98 -14.06 1.01
N GLY A 162 -2.55 -14.74 1.98
CA GLY A 162 -2.66 -14.24 3.36
C GLY A 162 -3.65 -13.09 3.56
N GLY A 163 -4.56 -12.86 2.65
CA GLY A 163 -5.73 -11.99 2.87
C GLY A 163 -6.57 -12.54 4.03
N GLY A 164 -7.14 -11.66 4.85
CA GLY A 164 -8.01 -12.06 5.96
C GLY A 164 -9.27 -12.80 5.51
N GLU A 165 -10.00 -13.36 6.47
CA GLU A 165 -11.28 -14.00 6.17
C GLU A 165 -12.23 -13.01 5.48
N ASN A 166 -12.82 -13.41 4.35
CA ASN A 166 -13.69 -12.56 3.53
C ASN A 166 -13.04 -11.27 2.97
N ILE A 167 -11.70 -11.20 2.90
CA ILE A 167 -10.98 -10.09 2.31
C ILE A 167 -10.21 -10.60 1.09
N SER A 168 -10.49 -10.03 -0.07
CA SER A 168 -9.86 -10.43 -1.34
C SER A 168 -9.05 -9.30 -1.98
N HIS A 169 -9.45 -8.06 -1.73
CA HIS A 169 -8.87 -6.88 -2.36
C HIS A 169 -8.75 -5.72 -1.36
N TRP A 170 -8.11 -4.66 -1.80
CA TRP A 170 -7.94 -3.44 -1.02
C TRP A 170 -7.94 -2.21 -1.91
N VAL A 171 -8.34 -1.07 -1.32
CA VAL A 171 -8.14 0.28 -1.86
C VAL A 171 -7.35 1.08 -0.84
N ALA A 172 -6.32 1.77 -1.29
CA ALA A 172 -5.52 2.69 -0.49
C ALA A 172 -5.71 4.12 -0.98
N VAL A 173 -5.91 5.07 -0.06
CA VAL A 173 -6.08 6.49 -0.36
C VAL A 173 -5.10 7.29 0.50
N GLY A 174 -4.15 7.97 -0.16
CA GLY A 174 -3.16 8.82 0.53
C GLY A 174 -3.69 10.21 0.81
N SER A 175 -3.20 10.81 1.88
CA SER A 175 -3.45 12.18 2.33
C SER A 175 -2.21 12.71 3.03
N SER A 176 -2.05 14.03 3.13
CA SER A 176 -0.90 14.61 3.84
C SER A 176 -0.97 14.33 5.35
N ASP A 177 -2.17 14.35 5.91
CA ASP A 177 -2.44 14.10 7.32
C ASP A 177 -3.91 13.71 7.54
N PHE A 178 -4.30 13.53 8.81
CA PHE A 178 -5.68 13.22 9.20
C PHE A 178 -6.67 14.31 8.77
N SER A 179 -6.33 15.59 8.95
CA SER A 179 -7.23 16.71 8.61
C SER A 179 -7.47 16.78 7.11
N ASP A 180 -6.44 16.57 6.30
CA ASP A 180 -6.52 16.49 4.86
C ASP A 180 -7.42 15.32 4.42
N ARG A 181 -7.29 14.15 5.09
CA ARG A 181 -8.15 12.99 4.80
C ARG A 181 -9.63 13.29 5.04
N ILE A 182 -9.97 13.89 6.18
CA ILE A 182 -11.35 14.24 6.52
C ILE A 182 -11.89 15.32 5.55
N SER A 183 -11.06 16.30 5.22
CA SER A 183 -11.44 17.35 4.25
C SER A 183 -11.73 16.76 2.87
N GLN A 184 -10.93 15.79 2.41
CA GLN A 184 -11.18 15.11 1.14
C GLN A 184 -12.48 14.29 1.17
N MET A 185 -12.78 13.62 2.28
CA MET A 185 -14.07 12.91 2.42
C MET A 185 -15.24 13.85 2.26
N ALA A 186 -15.22 15.01 2.95
CA ALA A 186 -16.26 16.04 2.81
C ALA A 186 -16.37 16.60 1.38
N LEU A 187 -15.22 16.81 0.71
CA LEU A 187 -15.23 17.23 -0.72
C LEU A 187 -15.83 16.19 -1.65
N ASN A 188 -15.72 14.90 -1.33
CA ASN A 188 -16.30 13.84 -2.14
C ASN A 188 -17.85 13.82 -2.08
N GLU A 189 -18.45 14.40 -1.05
CA GLU A 189 -19.93 14.49 -0.94
C GLU A 189 -20.57 15.25 -2.11
N GLN A 190 -19.84 16.17 -2.76
CA GLN A 190 -20.33 16.86 -3.96
C GLN A 190 -20.54 15.94 -5.17
N TYR A 191 -19.98 14.73 -5.16
CA TYR A 191 -20.09 13.72 -6.23
C TYR A 191 -21.15 12.66 -5.92
N GLU A 192 -22.25 13.04 -5.28
CA GLU A 192 -23.31 12.11 -4.85
C GLU A 192 -23.84 11.23 -5.99
N LYS A 193 -24.00 11.79 -7.20
CA LYS A 193 -24.48 11.05 -8.39
C LYS A 193 -23.47 10.02 -8.85
N GLU A 194 -22.20 10.39 -8.92
CA GLU A 194 -21.09 9.52 -9.33
C GLU A 194 -20.89 8.37 -8.33
N TRP A 195 -21.04 8.66 -7.04
CA TRP A 195 -20.98 7.63 -6.00
C TRP A 195 -22.19 6.70 -6.01
N ALA A 196 -23.38 7.20 -6.30
CA ALA A 196 -24.58 6.37 -6.51
C ALA A 196 -24.37 5.42 -7.71
N GLU A 197 -23.92 5.95 -8.85
CA GLU A 197 -23.59 5.16 -10.03
C GLU A 197 -22.50 4.10 -9.73
N TRP A 198 -21.45 4.48 -9.00
CA TRP A 198 -20.43 3.55 -8.55
C TRP A 198 -21.02 2.43 -7.70
N SER A 199 -21.88 2.75 -6.75
CA SER A 199 -22.54 1.77 -5.87
C SER A 199 -23.38 0.75 -6.64
N GLU A 200 -24.08 1.18 -7.69
CA GLU A 200 -24.86 0.31 -8.56
C GLU A 200 -24.00 -0.61 -9.44
N ASN A 201 -22.81 -0.16 -9.82
CA ASN A 201 -21.98 -0.83 -10.84
C ASN A 201 -20.70 -1.48 -10.27
N ASN A 202 -20.49 -1.47 -8.96
CA ASN A 202 -19.26 -1.98 -8.31
C ASN A 202 -19.20 -3.51 -8.18
N GLY A 203 -20.11 -4.24 -8.82
CA GLY A 203 -20.10 -5.70 -8.82
C GLY A 203 -20.42 -6.36 -7.47
N GLY A 204 -21.09 -5.63 -6.57
CA GLY A 204 -21.47 -6.16 -5.25
C GLY A 204 -20.32 -6.19 -4.25
N ALA A 205 -19.55 -5.12 -4.21
CA ALA A 205 -18.47 -4.95 -3.24
C ALA A 205 -19.00 -4.69 -1.83
N SER A 206 -18.30 -5.22 -0.82
CA SER A 206 -18.46 -4.86 0.58
C SER A 206 -17.11 -4.49 1.22
N ILE A 207 -17.16 -3.71 2.30
CA ILE A 207 -15.98 -3.23 3.04
C ILE A 207 -16.01 -3.86 4.45
N PRO A 208 -15.45 -5.07 4.64
CA PRO A 208 -15.43 -5.73 5.95
C PRO A 208 -14.70 -4.94 7.03
N SER A 209 -13.61 -4.26 6.67
CA SER A 209 -12.84 -3.41 7.58
C SER A 209 -12.17 -2.26 6.84
N ASN A 210 -11.80 -1.23 7.59
CA ASN A 210 -10.90 -0.18 7.13
C ASN A 210 -10.06 0.32 8.30
N TYR A 211 -8.89 0.84 7.98
CA TYR A 211 -7.95 1.38 8.95
C TYR A 211 -7.05 2.43 8.31
N THR A 212 -6.30 3.13 9.13
CA THR A 212 -5.28 4.06 8.64
C THR A 212 -3.88 3.59 9.00
N ILE A 213 -2.94 3.96 8.14
CA ILE A 213 -1.51 3.82 8.43
C ILE A 213 -0.83 5.17 8.21
N GLN A 214 0.32 5.32 8.85
CA GLN A 214 1.25 6.41 8.60
C GLN A 214 2.59 5.84 8.13
N VAL A 215 3.07 6.29 6.98
CA VAL A 215 4.42 5.96 6.50
C VAL A 215 5.42 6.68 7.40
N LEU A 216 6.26 5.91 8.10
CA LEU A 216 7.29 6.42 9.00
C LEU A 216 8.63 6.60 8.27
N ALA A 217 8.96 5.66 7.40
CA ALA A 217 10.16 5.69 6.58
C ALA A 217 9.90 5.01 5.24
N ALA A 218 10.45 5.56 4.17
CA ALA A 218 10.30 5.03 2.81
C ALA A 218 11.66 5.06 2.08
N PHE A 219 11.98 3.96 1.43
CA PHE A 219 13.23 3.73 0.72
C PHE A 219 12.89 3.28 -0.71
N PRO A 220 12.50 4.21 -1.60
CA PRO A 220 12.21 3.89 -2.98
C PRO A 220 13.49 3.61 -3.76
N ASN A 221 13.36 2.91 -4.89
CA ASN A 221 14.41 2.81 -5.89
C ASN A 221 14.79 4.23 -6.37
N LYS A 222 16.09 4.52 -6.37
CA LYS A 222 16.66 5.83 -6.75
C LYS A 222 17.04 5.83 -8.21
#